data_987857a392a9df2fe28765082010227b
#
_entry.id   987857a392a9df2fe28765082010227b
#
_cell.length_a   1.000
_cell.length_b   1.000
_cell.length_c   1.000
_cell.angle_alpha   90.00
_cell.angle_beta   90.00
_cell.angle_gamma   90.00
#
_symmetry.space_group_name_H-M   'P 1'
#
loop_
_entity.id
_entity.type
_entity.pdbx_description
1 polymer ?
#
loop_
_entity_poly.entity_id
_entity_poly.type
_entity_poly.pdbx_seq_one_letter_code
_entity_poly.pdbx_strand_id
1 'polypeptide(L)'
;QGKLVAQSNWESISEIELYGAVYGTLTVEADINEPDANSGECSWAGEGFSPDGTRTVGFQSGTWEKIGNHKWSLKMTGKDSKSGGVYTESEIELETLIWSGTVYTD
;
A
#
# COMPACT_ATOMS: atom_id res chain seq x y z
N GLN A 1 -22.48 2.13 -4.70
CA GLN A 1 -23.14 1.67 -5.88
C GLN A 1 -22.41 2.16 -7.11
N GLY A 2 -22.06 1.25 -7.99
CA GLY A 2 -21.21 1.60 -9.11
C GLY A 2 -19.74 1.73 -8.74
N LYS A 3 -19.37 1.38 -7.52
CA LYS A 3 -17.99 1.43 -7.08
C LYS A 3 -17.42 0.01 -7.01
N LEU A 4 -16.29 -0.16 -7.67
CA LEU A 4 -15.57 -1.44 -7.61
C LEU A 4 -14.54 -1.34 -6.49
N VAL A 5 -14.53 -2.33 -5.61
CA VAL A 5 -13.55 -2.41 -4.54
C VAL A 5 -12.76 -3.69 -4.74
N ALA A 6 -11.46 -3.57 -4.89
CA ALA A 6 -10.59 -4.74 -5.06
C ALA A 6 -9.59 -4.79 -3.91
N GLN A 7 -9.35 -5.99 -3.41
CA GLN A 7 -8.41 -6.20 -2.31
C GLN A 7 -7.35 -7.20 -2.74
N SER A 8 -6.12 -6.93 -2.36
CA SER A 8 -5.02 -7.84 -2.62
C SER A 8 -4.14 -7.94 -1.38
N ASN A 9 -3.59 -9.12 -1.18
CA ASN A 9 -2.71 -9.37 -0.04
C ASN A 9 -1.26 -9.35 -0.52
N TRP A 10 -0.41 -8.71 0.26
CA TRP A 10 0.99 -8.53 -0.08
C TRP A 10 1.85 -8.91 1.10
N GLU A 11 3.02 -9.46 0.81
CA GLU A 11 4.01 -9.70 1.84
C GLU A 11 5.38 -9.31 1.30
N SER A 12 6.28 -8.91 2.21
CA SER A 12 7.61 -8.50 1.81
C SER A 12 8.43 -9.73 1.45
N ILE A 13 9.28 -9.59 0.42
CA ILE A 13 10.18 -10.67 0.02
C ILE A 13 11.45 -10.67 0.86
N SER A 14 11.67 -9.59 1.60
CA SER A 14 12.81 -9.47 2.51
C SER A 14 12.38 -8.54 3.63
N GLU A 15 13.20 -8.45 4.66
CA GLU A 15 12.88 -7.56 5.78
C GLU A 15 12.90 -6.11 5.32
N ILE A 16 11.93 -5.34 5.79
CA ILE A 16 11.84 -3.92 5.50
C ILE A 16 12.42 -3.18 6.70
N GLU A 17 13.27 -2.21 6.42
CA GLU A 17 13.88 -1.41 7.47
C GLU A 17 12.81 -0.81 8.37
N LEU A 18 13.01 -0.85 9.69
CA LEU A 18 12.09 -0.41 10.73
C LEU A 18 11.03 -1.45 11.08
N TYR A 19 10.50 -2.18 10.10
CA TYR A 19 9.31 -3.00 10.33
C TYR A 19 9.57 -4.50 10.29
N GLY A 20 10.67 -4.94 9.67
CA GLY A 20 10.95 -6.36 9.54
C GLY A 20 10.13 -7.00 8.43
N ALA A 21 9.65 -8.20 8.67
CA ALA A 21 8.80 -8.91 7.70
C ALA A 21 7.40 -8.30 7.73
N VAL A 22 6.91 -7.86 6.59
CA VAL A 22 5.65 -7.11 6.50
C VAL A 22 4.66 -7.85 5.61
N TYR A 23 3.41 -7.89 6.03
CA TYR A 23 2.33 -8.34 5.16
C TYR A 23 1.07 -7.54 5.48
N GLY A 24 0.13 -7.56 4.55
CA GLY A 24 -1.12 -6.86 4.76
C GLY A 24 -2.01 -6.86 3.54
N THR A 25 -3.05 -6.05 3.59
CA THR A 25 -4.06 -5.97 2.55
C THR A 25 -4.13 -4.57 1.97
N LEU A 26 -4.00 -4.49 0.65
CA LEU A 26 -4.20 -3.25 -0.09
C LEU A 26 -5.62 -3.28 -0.67
N THR A 27 -6.37 -2.20 -0.44
CA THR A 27 -7.71 -2.04 -0.97
C THR A 27 -7.70 -0.88 -1.94
N VAL A 28 -8.20 -1.09 -3.16
CA VAL A 28 -8.30 -0.03 -4.15
C VAL A 28 -9.76 0.11 -4.57
N GLU A 29 -10.17 1.33 -4.85
CA GLU A 29 -11.53 1.64 -5.26
C GLU A 29 -11.52 2.34 -6.61
N ALA A 30 -12.51 2.02 -7.43
CA ALA A 30 -12.65 2.64 -8.74
C ALA A 30 -14.13 2.66 -9.11
N ASP A 31 -14.51 3.61 -9.95
CA ASP A 31 -15.89 3.69 -10.45
C ASP A 31 -16.05 2.62 -11.53
N ILE A 32 -16.99 1.72 -11.34
CA ILE A 32 -17.22 0.62 -12.30
C ILE A 32 -17.69 1.15 -13.65
N ASN A 33 -18.25 2.35 -13.68
CA ASN A 33 -18.71 2.98 -14.92
C ASN A 33 -17.59 3.74 -15.64
N GLU A 34 -16.39 3.78 -15.06
CA GLU A 34 -15.25 4.46 -15.66
C GLU A 34 -14.03 3.55 -15.63
N PRO A 35 -14.06 2.46 -16.40
CA PRO A 35 -12.96 1.49 -16.35
C PRO A 35 -11.62 2.04 -16.82
N ASP A 36 -11.64 3.17 -17.53
CA ASP A 36 -10.40 3.80 -17.99
C ASP A 36 -9.95 4.93 -17.08
N ALA A 37 -10.55 5.06 -15.89
CA ALA A 37 -10.13 6.09 -14.95
C ALA A 37 -8.66 5.92 -14.60
N ASN A 38 -7.97 7.05 -14.44
CA ASN A 38 -6.54 7.06 -14.19
C ASN A 38 -6.19 7.27 -12.72
N SER A 39 -7.18 7.40 -11.86
CA SER A 39 -6.93 7.62 -10.43
C SER A 39 -8.11 7.14 -9.60
N GLY A 40 -7.87 6.94 -8.33
CA GLY A 40 -8.88 6.52 -7.38
C GLY A 40 -8.34 6.51 -5.97
N GLU A 41 -9.11 5.97 -5.05
CA GLU A 41 -8.72 5.90 -3.64
C GLU A 41 -8.18 4.52 -3.30
N CYS A 42 -7.31 4.48 -2.29
CA CYS A 42 -6.75 3.22 -1.83
C CYS A 42 -6.45 3.29 -0.34
N SER A 43 -6.28 2.13 0.27
CA SER A 43 -5.90 2.03 1.66
C SER A 43 -5.08 0.77 1.89
N TRP A 44 -4.31 0.78 2.95
CA TRP A 44 -3.44 -0.32 3.34
C TRP A 44 -3.62 -0.60 4.82
N ALA A 45 -3.78 -1.86 5.17
CA ALA A 45 -3.78 -2.31 6.56
C ALA A 45 -2.79 -3.45 6.66
N GLY A 46 -1.79 -3.31 7.50
CA GLY A 46 -0.72 -4.30 7.55
C GLY A 46 -0.05 -4.44 8.88
N GLU A 47 0.83 -5.43 8.96
CA GLU A 47 1.60 -5.75 10.15
C GLU A 47 3.04 -6.02 9.75
N GLY A 48 3.94 -5.70 10.68
CA GLY A 48 5.35 -6.00 10.52
C GLY A 48 5.86 -6.74 11.74
N PHE A 49 6.82 -7.63 11.55
CA PHE A 49 7.42 -8.40 12.61
C PHE A 49 8.94 -8.24 12.56
N SER A 50 9.50 -7.61 13.57
CA SER A 50 10.94 -7.44 13.67
C SER A 50 11.61 -8.74 14.11
N PRO A 51 12.91 -8.90 13.84
CA PRO A 51 13.62 -10.12 14.27
C PRO A 51 13.56 -10.37 15.77
N ASP A 52 13.37 -9.34 16.58
CA ASP A 52 13.27 -9.48 18.02
C ASP A 52 11.86 -9.87 18.48
N GLY A 53 10.93 -10.07 17.54
CA GLY A 53 9.57 -10.47 17.87
C GLY A 53 8.59 -9.32 18.04
N THR A 54 9.05 -8.08 17.90
CA THR A 54 8.17 -6.92 18.05
C THR A 54 7.20 -6.85 16.86
N ARG A 55 5.92 -6.68 17.17
CA ARG A 55 4.88 -6.56 16.17
C ARG A 55 4.49 -5.10 16.00
N THR A 56 4.43 -4.64 14.76
CA THR A 56 3.97 -3.29 14.42
C THR A 56 2.72 -3.41 13.57
N VAL A 57 1.68 -2.67 13.90
CA VAL A 57 0.46 -2.64 13.08
C VAL A 57 0.26 -1.24 12.56
N GLY A 58 -0.27 -1.14 11.36
CA GLY A 58 -0.45 0.17 10.75
C GLY A 58 -1.56 0.21 9.74
N PHE A 59 -2.01 1.43 9.49
CA PHE A 59 -3.06 1.71 8.53
C PHE A 59 -2.72 3.00 7.78
N GLN A 60 -2.92 2.99 6.48
CA GLN A 60 -2.73 4.16 5.65
C GLN A 60 -3.84 4.26 4.62
N SER A 61 -4.13 5.46 4.17
CA SER A 61 -5.08 5.69 3.09
C SER A 61 -4.60 6.83 2.21
N GLY A 62 -5.05 6.83 0.98
CA GLY A 62 -4.67 7.87 0.03
C GLY A 62 -5.22 7.59 -1.35
N THR A 63 -4.39 7.85 -2.36
CA THR A 63 -4.83 7.76 -3.74
C THR A 63 -3.85 6.97 -4.58
N TRP A 64 -4.39 6.38 -5.66
CA TRP A 64 -3.58 5.74 -6.67
C TRP A 64 -3.75 6.48 -7.98
N GLU A 65 -2.72 6.40 -8.83
CA GLU A 65 -2.74 7.04 -10.14
C GLU A 65 -2.04 6.14 -11.14
N LYS A 66 -2.65 5.98 -12.31
CA LYS A 66 -2.05 5.18 -13.38
C LYS A 66 -0.90 5.98 -14.00
N ILE A 67 0.29 5.38 -14.04
CA ILE A 67 1.48 6.05 -14.56
C ILE A 67 2.03 5.37 -15.82
N GLY A 68 1.43 4.26 -16.23
CA GLY A 68 1.87 3.56 -17.43
C GLY A 68 1.04 2.31 -17.61
N ASN A 69 1.37 1.52 -18.62
CA ASN A 69 0.68 0.27 -18.83
C ASN A 69 1.02 -0.69 -17.69
N HIS A 70 -0.02 -1.11 -16.96
CA HIS A 70 0.10 -2.04 -15.85
C HIS A 70 0.98 -1.50 -14.71
N LYS A 71 1.04 -0.16 -14.58
CA LYS A 71 1.79 0.49 -13.51
C LYS A 71 0.97 1.58 -12.85
N TRP A 72 1.05 1.63 -11.54
CA TRP A 72 0.32 2.63 -10.74
C TRP A 72 1.22 3.17 -9.65
N SER A 73 1.07 4.46 -9.36
CA SER A 73 1.70 5.06 -8.19
C SER A 73 0.66 5.19 -7.10
N LEU A 74 1.12 5.04 -5.86
CA LEU A 74 0.25 5.17 -4.68
C LEU A 74 0.90 6.14 -3.71
N LYS A 75 0.07 7.04 -3.16
CA LYS A 75 0.52 7.97 -2.13
C LYS A 75 -0.45 7.86 -0.98
N MET A 76 0.06 7.47 0.17
CA MET A 76 -0.78 7.20 1.32
C MET A 76 -0.19 7.80 2.59
N THR A 77 -1.06 8.18 3.50
CA THR A 77 -0.66 8.65 4.83
C THR A 77 -1.45 7.90 5.87
N GLY A 78 -0.90 7.79 7.05
CA GLY A 78 -1.58 7.11 8.14
C GLY A 78 -0.74 7.04 9.38
N LYS A 79 -0.91 5.98 10.13
CA LYS A 79 -0.23 5.77 11.41
C LYS A 79 0.18 4.32 11.55
N ASP A 80 1.24 4.10 12.31
CA ASP A 80 1.53 2.76 12.78
C ASP A 80 1.89 2.82 14.26
N SER A 81 1.91 1.65 14.88
CA SER A 81 2.11 1.55 16.33
C SER A 81 3.55 1.83 16.77
N LYS A 82 4.47 1.89 15.80
CA LYS A 82 5.87 2.12 16.11
C LYS A 82 6.28 3.57 15.90
N SER A 83 5.83 4.17 14.79
CA SER A 83 6.35 5.46 14.35
C SER A 83 5.37 6.62 14.51
N GLY A 84 4.08 6.34 14.75
CA GLY A 84 3.08 7.40 14.77
C GLY A 84 2.67 7.75 13.35
N GLY A 85 3.01 8.95 12.87
CA GLY A 85 2.65 9.38 11.53
C GLY A 85 3.53 8.76 10.46
N VAL A 86 2.93 8.34 9.35
CA VAL A 86 3.63 7.68 8.25
C VAL A 86 3.12 8.22 6.93
N TYR A 87 4.03 8.40 5.98
CA TYR A 87 3.68 8.77 4.61
C TYR A 87 4.43 7.84 3.66
N THR A 88 3.74 7.33 2.65
CA THR A 88 4.35 6.42 1.68
C THR A 88 4.16 6.91 0.26
N GLU A 89 5.21 6.78 -0.54
CA GLU A 89 5.14 6.94 -1.99
C GLU A 89 5.64 5.64 -2.59
N SER A 90 4.80 4.99 -3.40
CA SER A 90 5.12 3.66 -3.90
C SER A 90 4.58 3.45 -5.30
N GLU A 91 5.04 2.37 -5.93
CA GLU A 91 4.59 1.97 -7.26
C GLU A 91 4.34 0.48 -7.28
N ILE A 92 3.29 0.11 -8.00
CA ILE A 92 2.98 -1.29 -8.25
C ILE A 92 3.14 -1.55 -9.75
N GLU A 93 3.86 -2.60 -10.08
CA GLU A 93 3.99 -3.07 -11.45
C GLU A 93 3.36 -4.45 -11.54
N LEU A 94 2.31 -4.56 -12.36
CA LEU A 94 1.54 -5.79 -12.41
C LEU A 94 2.29 -6.92 -13.12
N GLU A 95 3.09 -6.60 -14.13
CA GLU A 95 3.79 -7.61 -14.91
C GLU A 95 4.80 -8.40 -14.08
N THR A 96 5.41 -7.75 -13.10
CA THR A 96 6.38 -8.39 -12.22
C THR A 96 5.79 -8.74 -10.85
N LEU A 97 4.58 -8.23 -10.58
CA LEU A 97 3.92 -8.36 -9.28
C LEU A 97 4.78 -7.77 -8.15
N ILE A 98 5.45 -6.67 -8.44
CA ILE A 98 6.29 -5.98 -7.46
C ILE A 98 5.65 -4.67 -7.04
N TRP A 99 5.60 -4.47 -5.73
CA TRP A 99 5.18 -3.23 -5.11
C TRP A 99 6.35 -2.69 -4.32
N SER A 100 6.86 -1.53 -4.72
CA SER A 100 8.06 -0.96 -4.11
C SER A 100 7.87 0.53 -3.88
N GLY A 101 8.64 1.07 -2.96
CA GLY A 101 8.56 2.50 -2.68
C GLY A 101 9.30 2.89 -1.43
N THR A 102 8.97 4.07 -0.91
CA THR A 102 9.65 4.64 0.23
C THR A 102 8.63 5.01 1.30
N VAL A 103 8.97 4.70 2.55
CA VAL A 103 8.18 5.05 3.72
C VAL A 103 8.88 6.20 4.43
N TYR A 104 8.12 7.25 4.71
CA TYR A 104 8.62 8.40 5.45
C TYR A 104 7.91 8.45 6.80
N THR A 105 8.67 8.63 7.86
CA THR A 105 8.09 8.68 9.22
C THR A 105 8.38 10.04 9.83
N ASP A 106 7.56 10.42 10.80
CA ASP A 106 7.78 11.65 11.57
C ASP A 106 8.97 11.51 12.51
#